data_802ef24a0745a894701a6bfe1e864ef8
#
_entry.id   802ef24a0745a894701a6bfe1e864ef8
#
_cell.length_a   1.000
_cell.length_b   1.000
_cell.length_c   1.000
_cell.angle_alpha   90.00
_cell.angle_beta   90.00
_cell.angle_gamma   90.00
#
_symmetry.space_group_name_H-M   'P 1'
#
loop_
_entity.id
_entity.type
_entity.pdbx_description
1 polymer ?
#
loop_
_entity_poly.entity_id
_entity_poly.type
_entity_poly.pdbx_seq_one_letter_code
_entity_poly.pdbx_strand_id
1 'polypeptide(L)'
;MTRGFTTAPRLLVVAPHPDDEAIGAYGLISRARRRGVPVRVVVVTDGAASHPSSPRWPRARLVAERQRESRRVLRRVGVAAGAVTFLGLPDGGLHLHSGAARRSLARVLGHNGAMLVVAPFDRDDHRDHRTVAACIVALRRPGLRRLAYPVWPAGRPLAGARALCLTAQERLAKRFAVRSYRTQSGRITDDPRGFAMTRAQIAAFTRPRELFLEVRP
;
A
#
# COMPACT_ATOMS: atom_id res chain seq x y z
N MET A 1 23.16 5.03 -2.59
CA MET A 1 23.36 3.65 -3.11
C MET A 1 22.03 2.90 -3.10
N THR A 2 21.32 2.85 -4.24
CA THR A 2 19.95 2.29 -4.37
C THR A 2 19.90 0.93 -5.05
N ARG A 3 21.07 0.31 -5.30
CA ARG A 3 21.17 -0.93 -6.09
C ARG A 3 20.41 -2.15 -5.51
N GLY A 4 20.04 -2.18 -4.23
CA GLY A 4 19.45 -3.36 -3.61
C GLY A 4 17.92 -3.49 -3.64
N PHE A 5 17.18 -2.40 -3.92
CA PHE A 5 15.71 -2.45 -3.91
C PHE A 5 15.08 -2.86 -5.25
N THR A 6 15.81 -2.70 -6.36
CA THR A 6 15.23 -2.81 -7.71
C THR A 6 15.95 -3.84 -8.60
N THR A 7 16.67 -4.78 -8.00
CA THR A 7 17.30 -5.90 -8.73
C THR A 7 16.36 -7.06 -8.99
N ALA A 8 15.19 -7.08 -8.38
CA ALA A 8 14.20 -8.12 -8.63
C ALA A 8 13.56 -7.93 -10.01
N PRO A 9 13.32 -9.01 -10.77
CA PRO A 9 12.74 -8.94 -12.11
C PRO A 9 11.27 -8.49 -12.11
N ARG A 10 10.58 -8.58 -10.98
CA ARG A 10 9.18 -8.17 -10.80
C ARG A 10 8.96 -7.60 -9.41
N LEU A 11 8.06 -6.62 -9.28
CA LEU A 11 7.64 -6.02 -8.02
C LEU A 11 6.13 -6.22 -7.83
N LEU A 12 5.75 -6.76 -6.67
CA LEU A 12 4.38 -6.76 -6.18
C LEU A 12 4.29 -5.88 -4.93
N VAL A 13 3.42 -4.88 -4.95
CA VAL A 13 3.09 -4.09 -3.76
C VAL A 13 1.72 -4.53 -3.26
N VAL A 14 1.64 -4.89 -1.99
CA VAL A 14 0.40 -5.31 -1.32
C VAL A 14 0.01 -4.22 -0.35
N ALA A 15 -1.13 -3.59 -0.60
CA ALA A 15 -1.71 -2.52 0.20
C ALA A 15 -2.95 -3.04 0.93
N PRO A 16 -3.04 -2.96 2.25
CA PRO A 16 -4.27 -3.27 2.98
C PRO A 16 -5.45 -2.43 2.51
N HIS A 17 -5.27 -1.12 2.39
CA HIS A 17 -6.31 -0.17 1.99
C HIS A 17 -5.89 0.63 0.74
N PRO A 18 -6.87 1.20 -0.01
CA PRO A 18 -6.56 2.13 -1.09
C PRO A 18 -5.94 3.41 -0.52
N ASP A 19 -4.66 3.63 -0.67
CA ASP A 19 -3.73 4.71 -0.28
C ASP A 19 -2.40 4.19 0.30
N ASP A 20 -2.39 3.01 0.93
CA ASP A 20 -1.19 2.44 1.56
C ASP A 20 -0.05 2.21 0.55
N GLU A 21 -0.36 1.90 -0.70
CA GLU A 21 0.63 1.75 -1.77
C GLU A 21 1.37 3.07 -2.06
N ALA A 22 0.69 4.20 -1.90
CA ALA A 22 1.29 5.51 -2.07
C ALA A 22 2.00 5.97 -0.79
N ILE A 23 1.46 5.65 0.37
CA ILE A 23 2.08 5.96 1.66
C ILE A 23 3.37 5.18 1.84
N GLY A 24 3.34 3.85 1.64
CA GLY A 24 4.45 2.96 1.95
C GLY A 24 5.51 2.84 0.85
N ALA A 25 5.11 2.90 -0.44
CA ALA A 25 5.99 2.45 -1.53
C ALA A 25 5.95 3.28 -2.82
N TYR A 26 5.45 4.50 -2.82
CA TYR A 26 5.32 5.32 -4.04
C TYR A 26 6.64 5.53 -4.78
N GLY A 27 7.69 5.90 -4.05
CA GLY A 27 9.01 6.12 -4.62
C GLY A 27 9.63 4.82 -5.18
N LEU A 28 9.45 3.71 -4.46
CA LEU A 28 9.88 2.40 -4.93
C LEU A 28 9.15 2.01 -6.22
N ILE A 29 7.83 2.15 -6.27
CA ILE A 29 7.01 1.90 -7.48
C ILE A 29 7.52 2.75 -8.65
N SER A 30 7.67 4.06 -8.43
CA SER A 30 8.13 5.01 -9.45
C SER A 30 9.49 4.62 -10.00
N ARG A 31 10.45 4.29 -9.13
CA ARG A 31 11.80 3.89 -9.58
C ARG A 31 11.82 2.54 -10.29
N ALA A 32 11.02 1.58 -9.84
CA ALA A 32 10.87 0.30 -10.52
C ALA A 32 10.35 0.49 -11.95
N ARG A 33 9.28 1.30 -12.11
CA ARG A 33 8.70 1.59 -13.43
C ARG A 33 9.67 2.32 -14.36
N ARG A 34 10.41 3.33 -13.87
CA ARG A 34 11.44 4.01 -14.67
C ARG A 34 12.57 3.09 -15.15
N ARG A 35 12.81 1.96 -14.46
CA ARG A 35 13.79 0.93 -14.84
C ARG A 35 13.21 -0.20 -15.69
N GLY A 36 11.95 -0.07 -16.14
CA GLY A 36 11.28 -1.11 -16.91
C GLY A 36 10.83 -2.33 -16.10
N VAL A 37 10.99 -2.33 -14.77
CA VAL A 37 10.56 -3.45 -13.93
C VAL A 37 9.03 -3.54 -13.93
N PRO A 38 8.44 -4.70 -14.26
CA PRO A 38 7.01 -4.93 -14.13
C PRO A 38 6.55 -4.76 -12.69
N VAL A 39 5.56 -3.89 -12.47
CA VAL A 39 4.96 -3.63 -11.16
C VAL A 39 3.50 -4.01 -11.18
N ARG A 40 3.08 -4.80 -10.18
CA ARG A 40 1.69 -5.08 -9.86
C ARG A 40 1.37 -4.52 -8.47
N VAL A 41 0.13 -4.08 -8.29
CA VAL A 41 -0.37 -3.60 -6.99
C VAL A 41 -1.63 -4.38 -6.65
N VAL A 42 -1.72 -4.85 -5.42
CA VAL A 42 -2.91 -5.50 -4.87
C VAL A 42 -3.40 -4.71 -3.68
N VAL A 43 -4.63 -4.25 -3.75
CA VAL A 43 -5.35 -3.64 -2.63
C VAL A 43 -6.28 -4.68 -2.05
N VAL A 44 -6.13 -4.97 -0.75
CA VAL A 44 -6.76 -6.14 -0.13
C VAL A 44 -8.19 -5.87 0.31
N THR A 45 -8.42 -4.76 1.02
CA THR A 45 -9.75 -4.40 1.49
C THR A 45 -10.45 -3.44 0.54
N ASP A 46 -11.74 -3.29 0.72
CA ASP A 46 -12.54 -2.32 -0.04
C ASP A 46 -12.41 -0.87 0.48
N GLY A 47 -11.84 -0.68 1.68
CA GLY A 47 -11.63 0.62 2.28
C GLY A 47 -12.92 1.30 2.77
N ALA A 48 -14.01 0.56 2.91
CA ALA A 48 -15.33 1.14 3.19
C ALA A 48 -15.53 1.57 4.65
N ALA A 49 -14.72 1.05 5.59
CA ALA A 49 -14.85 1.40 7.00
C ALA A 49 -14.31 2.80 7.34
N SER A 50 -13.66 3.47 6.39
CA SER A 50 -13.14 4.83 6.61
C SER A 50 -14.22 5.88 6.87
N HIS A 51 -15.44 5.72 6.34
CA HIS A 51 -16.56 6.64 6.52
C HIS A 51 -17.87 5.85 6.61
N PRO A 52 -18.10 5.11 7.71
CA PRO A 52 -19.17 4.15 7.81
C PRO A 52 -20.56 4.78 7.92
N SER A 53 -20.65 6.06 8.28
CA SER A 53 -21.91 6.76 8.58
C SER A 53 -22.20 7.95 7.65
N SER A 54 -21.43 8.14 6.58
CA SER A 54 -21.66 9.24 5.64
C SER A 54 -22.90 8.99 4.77
N PRO A 55 -23.96 9.79 4.88
CA PRO A 55 -25.16 9.64 4.06
C PRO A 55 -24.89 9.99 2.58
N ARG A 56 -23.95 10.91 2.31
CA ARG A 56 -23.58 11.29 0.94
C ARG A 56 -22.61 10.33 0.27
N TRP A 57 -21.94 9.47 1.06
CA TRP A 57 -20.96 8.49 0.57
C TRP A 57 -21.33 7.08 0.99
N PRO A 58 -22.48 6.54 0.50
CA PRO A 58 -22.82 5.15 0.78
C PRO A 58 -21.69 4.22 0.32
N ARG A 59 -21.55 3.06 0.97
CA ARG A 59 -20.45 2.11 0.79
C ARG A 59 -20.03 1.93 -0.67
N ALA A 60 -20.97 1.65 -1.56
CA ALA A 60 -20.65 1.40 -2.97
C ALA A 60 -19.96 2.60 -3.67
N ARG A 61 -20.45 3.82 -3.39
CA ARG A 61 -19.85 5.06 -3.91
C ARG A 61 -18.45 5.28 -3.35
N LEU A 62 -18.27 5.08 -2.05
CA LEU A 62 -16.99 5.25 -1.39
C LEU A 62 -15.96 4.29 -1.94
N VAL A 63 -16.28 2.99 -2.02
CA VAL A 63 -15.41 1.95 -2.59
C VAL A 63 -15.00 2.29 -4.02
N ALA A 64 -15.97 2.64 -4.88
CA ALA A 64 -15.69 2.98 -6.27
C ALA A 64 -14.76 4.19 -6.39
N GLU A 65 -14.94 5.23 -5.57
CA GLU A 65 -14.08 6.42 -5.62
C GLU A 65 -12.68 6.10 -5.09
N ARG A 66 -12.53 5.39 -3.98
CA ARG A 66 -11.22 4.99 -3.47
C ARG A 66 -10.44 4.16 -4.49
N GLN A 67 -11.09 3.24 -5.19
CA GLN A 67 -10.46 2.50 -6.29
C GLN A 67 -10.03 3.41 -7.46
N ARG A 68 -10.85 4.43 -7.81
CA ARG A 68 -10.48 5.41 -8.84
C ARG A 68 -9.28 6.24 -8.42
N GLU A 69 -9.20 6.64 -7.15
CA GLU A 69 -8.07 7.39 -6.58
C GLU A 69 -6.79 6.58 -6.70
N SER A 70 -6.77 5.31 -6.26
CA SER A 70 -5.62 4.40 -6.41
C SER A 70 -5.20 4.25 -7.87
N ARG A 71 -6.13 3.94 -8.78
CA ARG A 71 -5.80 3.80 -10.20
C ARG A 71 -5.23 5.09 -10.80
N ARG A 72 -5.78 6.26 -10.41
CA ARG A 72 -5.31 7.57 -10.90
C ARG A 72 -3.88 7.86 -10.42
N VAL A 73 -3.59 7.60 -9.15
CA VAL A 73 -2.28 7.80 -8.55
C VAL A 73 -1.25 6.86 -9.18
N LEU A 74 -1.56 5.58 -9.30
CA LEU A 74 -0.66 4.56 -9.83
C LEU A 74 -0.38 4.76 -11.33
N ARG A 75 -1.36 5.20 -12.11
CA ARG A 75 -1.17 5.54 -13.52
C ARG A 75 -0.11 6.62 -13.74
N ARG A 76 0.02 7.61 -12.83
CA ARG A 76 1.03 8.68 -12.92
C ARG A 76 2.47 8.19 -12.81
N VAL A 77 2.67 7.02 -12.20
CA VAL A 77 3.98 6.38 -12.12
C VAL A 77 4.13 5.20 -13.09
N GLY A 78 3.24 5.13 -14.10
CA GLY A 78 3.33 4.16 -15.19
C GLY A 78 2.83 2.75 -14.84
N VAL A 79 2.02 2.59 -13.79
CA VAL A 79 1.33 1.33 -13.49
C VAL A 79 0.02 1.30 -14.27
N ALA A 80 -0.12 0.33 -15.17
CA ALA A 80 -1.33 0.15 -15.98
C ALA A 80 -2.53 -0.27 -15.11
N ALA A 81 -3.74 0.09 -15.55
CA ALA A 81 -4.96 -0.26 -14.80
C ALA A 81 -5.13 -1.77 -14.57
N GLY A 82 -4.80 -2.60 -15.57
CA GLY A 82 -4.82 -4.06 -15.46
C GLY A 82 -3.76 -4.65 -14.53
N ALA A 83 -2.77 -3.86 -14.10
CA ALA A 83 -1.77 -4.26 -13.11
C ALA A 83 -2.19 -3.95 -11.66
N VAL A 84 -3.38 -3.36 -11.46
CA VAL A 84 -3.95 -3.05 -10.14
C VAL A 84 -5.13 -3.96 -9.88
N THR A 85 -5.01 -4.80 -8.85
CA THR A 85 -6.05 -5.75 -8.42
C THR A 85 -6.66 -5.28 -7.12
N PHE A 86 -7.99 -5.24 -7.03
CA PHE A 86 -8.73 -5.00 -5.78
C PHE A 86 -9.40 -6.30 -5.37
N LEU A 87 -9.09 -6.80 -4.16
CA LEU A 87 -9.68 -8.06 -3.66
C LEU A 87 -11.06 -7.85 -3.04
N GLY A 88 -11.36 -6.63 -2.60
CA GLY A 88 -12.68 -6.26 -2.08
C GLY A 88 -13.04 -6.93 -0.75
N LEU A 89 -12.05 -7.37 0.05
CA LEU A 89 -12.32 -7.96 1.35
C LEU A 89 -12.77 -6.89 2.35
N PRO A 90 -13.48 -7.27 3.43
CA PRO A 90 -14.01 -6.30 4.40
C PRO A 90 -12.91 -5.49 5.08
N ASP A 91 -13.04 -4.15 5.05
CA ASP A 91 -12.20 -3.20 5.75
C ASP A 91 -12.52 -3.20 7.26
N GLY A 92 -11.48 -3.11 8.11
CA GLY A 92 -11.58 -3.15 9.57
C GLY A 92 -11.80 -4.55 10.16
N GLY A 93 -12.24 -5.51 9.34
CA GLY A 93 -12.54 -6.88 9.73
C GLY A 93 -11.69 -7.95 9.05
N LEU A 94 -10.59 -7.60 8.40
CA LEU A 94 -9.80 -8.52 7.57
C LEU A 94 -9.29 -9.74 8.34
N HIS A 95 -9.02 -9.63 9.63
CA HIS A 95 -8.56 -10.74 10.47
C HIS A 95 -9.57 -11.91 10.52
N LEU A 96 -10.87 -11.64 10.42
CA LEU A 96 -11.93 -12.65 10.32
C LEU A 96 -11.94 -13.34 8.95
N HIS A 97 -11.29 -12.74 7.97
CA HIS A 97 -11.21 -13.20 6.58
C HIS A 97 -9.78 -13.57 6.15
N SER A 98 -8.88 -13.80 7.10
CA SER A 98 -7.44 -14.06 6.85
C SER A 98 -7.20 -15.25 5.91
N GLY A 99 -8.00 -16.30 6.00
CA GLY A 99 -7.96 -17.44 5.08
C GLY A 99 -8.29 -17.06 3.64
N ALA A 100 -9.32 -16.23 3.42
CA ALA A 100 -9.67 -15.73 2.09
C ALA A 100 -8.59 -14.78 1.56
N ALA A 101 -8.06 -13.89 2.39
CA ALA A 101 -6.96 -13.00 2.05
C ALA A 101 -5.74 -13.79 1.59
N ARG A 102 -5.31 -14.80 2.36
CA ARG A 102 -4.17 -15.65 2.03
C ARG A 102 -4.35 -16.38 0.71
N ARG A 103 -5.52 -16.99 0.46
CA ARG A 103 -5.80 -17.67 -0.82
C ARG A 103 -5.78 -16.72 -2.01
N SER A 104 -6.35 -15.54 -1.86
CA SER A 104 -6.38 -14.54 -2.93
C SER A 104 -4.99 -13.98 -3.22
N LEU A 105 -4.20 -13.68 -2.18
CA LEU A 105 -2.81 -13.26 -2.32
C LEU A 105 -1.94 -14.35 -2.96
N ALA A 106 -2.13 -15.62 -2.59
CA ALA A 106 -1.43 -16.73 -3.22
C ALA A 106 -1.70 -16.82 -4.73
N ARG A 107 -2.97 -16.67 -5.16
CA ARG A 107 -3.31 -16.63 -6.59
C ARG A 107 -2.64 -15.47 -7.32
N VAL A 108 -2.64 -14.27 -6.73
CA VAL A 108 -2.00 -13.09 -7.34
C VAL A 108 -0.49 -13.27 -7.43
N LEU A 109 0.15 -13.82 -6.41
CA LEU A 109 1.58 -14.11 -6.43
C LEU A 109 1.93 -15.10 -7.56
N GLY A 110 1.06 -16.08 -7.83
CA GLY A 110 1.33 -17.15 -8.77
C GLY A 110 2.47 -18.07 -8.30
N HIS A 111 2.85 -19.04 -9.13
CA HIS A 111 3.75 -20.12 -8.71
C HIS A 111 5.23 -19.92 -9.07
N ASN A 112 5.58 -19.12 -10.07
CA ASN A 112 6.90 -19.14 -10.69
C ASN A 112 7.65 -17.80 -10.71
N GLY A 113 8.99 -17.91 -10.64
CA GLY A 113 9.97 -16.86 -10.90
C GLY A 113 10.21 -15.91 -9.73
N ALA A 114 11.39 -15.31 -9.76
CA ALA A 114 11.83 -14.37 -8.74
C ALA A 114 10.96 -13.11 -8.68
N MET A 115 10.66 -12.65 -7.47
CA MET A 115 9.80 -11.49 -7.23
C MET A 115 10.16 -10.81 -5.91
N LEU A 116 10.09 -9.49 -5.91
CA LEU A 116 10.06 -8.71 -4.68
C LEU A 116 8.61 -8.42 -4.31
N VAL A 117 8.20 -8.83 -3.12
CA VAL A 117 6.91 -8.45 -2.51
C VAL A 117 7.17 -7.41 -1.45
N VAL A 118 6.37 -6.36 -1.48
CA VAL A 118 6.43 -5.26 -0.50
C VAL A 118 5.05 -5.17 0.13
N ALA A 119 4.99 -5.33 1.45
CA ALA A 119 3.74 -5.43 2.23
C ALA A 119 3.86 -4.59 3.51
N PRO A 120 2.80 -4.34 4.26
CA PRO A 120 2.90 -3.60 5.50
C PRO A 120 3.74 -4.33 6.55
N PHE A 121 4.21 -3.55 7.55
CA PHE A 121 4.97 -4.06 8.68
C PHE A 121 4.08 -4.88 9.63
N ASP A 122 4.60 -5.98 10.15
CA ASP A 122 3.85 -6.94 10.99
C ASP A 122 3.48 -6.40 12.38
N ARG A 123 4.16 -5.33 12.84
CA ARG A 123 3.86 -4.62 14.08
C ARG A 123 3.28 -3.23 13.83
N ASP A 124 2.58 -3.06 12.72
CA ASP A 124 1.79 -1.85 12.46
C ASP A 124 0.63 -1.75 13.44
N ASP A 125 0.22 -0.53 13.81
CA ASP A 125 -0.86 -0.35 14.79
C ASP A 125 -2.23 -0.76 14.21
N HIS A 126 -2.37 -0.74 12.87
CA HIS A 126 -3.61 -1.15 12.22
C HIS A 126 -3.72 -2.68 12.10
N ARG A 127 -4.82 -3.24 12.57
CA ARG A 127 -5.05 -4.70 12.61
C ARG A 127 -5.03 -5.35 11.21
N ASP A 128 -5.63 -4.71 10.22
CA ASP A 128 -5.65 -5.23 8.85
C ASP A 128 -4.25 -5.27 8.24
N HIS A 129 -3.37 -4.30 8.58
CA HIS A 129 -1.97 -4.31 8.16
C HIS A 129 -1.23 -5.52 8.71
N ARG A 130 -1.39 -5.81 10.00
CA ARG A 130 -0.81 -7.01 10.62
C ARG A 130 -1.34 -8.29 9.99
N THR A 131 -2.65 -8.32 9.64
CA THR A 131 -3.25 -9.48 8.98
C THR A 131 -2.66 -9.71 7.59
N VAL A 132 -2.50 -8.66 6.80
CA VAL A 132 -1.85 -8.75 5.47
C VAL A 132 -0.40 -9.19 5.61
N ALA A 133 0.36 -8.60 6.55
CA ALA A 133 1.74 -8.99 6.82
C ALA A 133 1.86 -10.49 7.15
N ALA A 134 1.03 -10.99 8.06
CA ALA A 134 0.99 -12.41 8.42
C ALA A 134 0.65 -13.31 7.22
N CYS A 135 -0.30 -12.90 6.38
CA CYS A 135 -0.62 -13.63 5.16
C CYS A 135 0.58 -13.73 4.22
N ILE A 136 1.33 -12.63 4.02
CA ILE A 136 2.50 -12.61 3.13
C ILE A 136 3.66 -13.43 3.70
N VAL A 137 3.89 -13.40 5.01
CA VAL A 137 4.93 -14.22 5.66
C VAL A 137 4.61 -15.72 5.54
N ALA A 138 3.34 -16.09 5.69
CA ALA A 138 2.90 -17.48 5.59
C ALA A 138 2.98 -18.09 4.19
N LEU A 139 3.10 -17.26 3.14
CA LEU A 139 3.19 -17.75 1.76
C LEU A 139 4.62 -18.23 1.46
N ARG A 140 4.80 -19.54 1.35
CA ARG A 140 6.09 -20.18 1.02
C ARG A 140 6.22 -20.29 -0.50
N ARG A 141 7.27 -19.66 -1.05
CA ARG A 141 7.55 -19.73 -2.49
C ARG A 141 9.04 -19.47 -2.75
N PRO A 142 9.71 -20.32 -3.54
CA PRO A 142 11.08 -20.09 -3.98
C PRO A 142 11.21 -18.77 -4.75
N GLY A 143 12.34 -18.05 -4.55
CA GLY A 143 12.62 -16.79 -5.23
C GLY A 143 11.78 -15.59 -4.76
N LEU A 144 11.02 -15.73 -3.68
CA LEU A 144 10.25 -14.64 -3.10
C LEU A 144 11.07 -13.89 -2.06
N ARG A 145 11.46 -12.65 -2.38
CA ARG A 145 11.99 -11.70 -1.40
C ARG A 145 10.86 -10.85 -0.85
N ARG A 146 10.93 -10.54 0.45
CA ARG A 146 9.88 -9.76 1.14
C ARG A 146 10.49 -8.55 1.80
N LEU A 147 9.83 -7.39 1.63
CA LEU A 147 10.11 -6.17 2.38
C LEU A 147 8.84 -5.71 3.08
N ALA A 148 8.99 -5.22 4.29
CA ALA A 148 7.92 -4.58 5.04
C ALA A 148 8.08 -3.06 5.02
N TYR A 149 6.97 -2.33 4.85
CA TYR A 149 6.92 -0.88 5.00
C TYR A 149 6.00 -0.48 6.17
N PRO A 150 6.36 0.56 6.96
CA PRO A 150 5.54 1.05 8.03
C PRO A 150 4.49 2.04 7.50
N VAL A 151 3.30 2.03 8.11
CA VAL A 151 2.26 3.05 7.92
C VAL A 151 1.90 3.65 9.28
N TRP A 152 1.43 2.85 10.22
CA TRP A 152 0.99 3.34 11.52
C TRP A 152 1.90 2.91 12.68
N PRO A 153 2.12 3.83 13.63
CA PRO A 153 1.78 5.26 13.60
C PRO A 153 2.59 6.01 12.54
N ALA A 154 2.01 7.10 12.03
CA ALA A 154 2.63 7.89 10.97
C ALA A 154 4.03 8.37 11.34
N GLY A 155 5.02 8.07 10.48
CA GLY A 155 6.41 8.46 10.72
C GLY A 155 7.18 7.57 11.69
N ARG A 156 6.67 6.38 12.03
CA ARG A 156 7.33 5.37 12.87
C ARG A 156 8.77 5.13 12.42
N PRO A 157 9.75 5.20 13.33
CA PRO A 157 11.08 4.69 13.05
C PRO A 157 11.01 3.16 12.95
N LEU A 158 11.84 2.59 12.07
CA LEU A 158 11.89 1.14 11.89
C LEU A 158 13.33 0.67 12.01
N ALA A 159 13.68 0.11 13.15
CA ALA A 159 15.03 -0.39 13.42
C ALA A 159 15.43 -1.46 12.39
N GLY A 160 16.67 -1.41 11.92
CA GLY A 160 17.18 -2.33 10.90
C GLY A 160 16.64 -2.09 9.49
N ALA A 161 15.74 -1.13 9.29
CA ALA A 161 15.22 -0.83 7.97
C ALA A 161 16.24 -0.12 7.08
N ARG A 162 16.18 -0.43 5.80
CA ARG A 162 16.90 0.29 4.75
C ARG A 162 16.05 1.45 4.26
N ALA A 163 16.67 2.61 4.09
CA ALA A 163 16.02 3.80 3.58
C ALA A 163 16.17 3.93 2.06
N LEU A 164 15.08 4.14 1.36
CA LEU A 164 15.05 4.63 -0.01
C LEU A 164 14.95 6.15 0.05
N CYS A 165 16.08 6.86 -0.08
CA CYS A 165 16.10 8.32 -0.08
C CYS A 165 15.45 8.84 -1.36
N LEU A 166 14.47 9.74 -1.22
CA LEU A 166 13.76 10.37 -2.32
C LEU A 166 14.45 11.69 -2.68
N THR A 167 14.56 11.99 -3.96
CA THR A 167 14.92 13.34 -4.43
C THR A 167 13.83 14.34 -4.08
N ALA A 168 14.11 15.63 -4.16
CA ALA A 168 13.11 16.67 -3.93
C ALA A 168 11.89 16.50 -4.86
N GLN A 169 12.13 16.18 -6.12
CA GLN A 169 11.08 15.93 -7.11
C GLN A 169 10.24 14.69 -6.77
N GLU A 170 10.89 13.58 -6.39
CA GLU A 170 10.19 12.35 -5.98
C GLU A 170 9.35 12.57 -4.72
N ARG A 171 9.89 13.33 -3.76
CA ARG A 171 9.16 13.70 -2.56
C ARG A 171 7.94 14.56 -2.86
N LEU A 172 8.08 15.56 -3.73
CA LEU A 172 6.95 16.39 -4.17
C LEU A 172 5.89 15.54 -4.88
N ALA A 173 6.29 14.66 -5.78
CA ALA A 173 5.39 13.73 -6.46
C ALA A 173 4.66 12.80 -5.47
N LYS A 174 5.37 12.25 -4.48
CA LYS A 174 4.76 11.43 -3.43
C LYS A 174 3.75 12.24 -2.60
N ARG A 175 4.11 13.47 -2.20
CA ARG A 175 3.19 14.36 -1.45
C ARG A 175 1.92 14.64 -2.24
N PHE A 176 2.06 14.89 -3.54
CA PHE A 176 0.92 15.06 -4.43
C PHE A 176 0.08 13.78 -4.51
N ALA A 177 0.72 12.61 -4.64
CA ALA A 177 0.06 11.31 -4.70
C ALA A 177 -0.77 11.04 -3.42
N VAL A 178 -0.18 11.17 -2.24
CA VAL A 178 -0.88 10.97 -0.95
C VAL A 178 -2.07 11.92 -0.82
N ARG A 179 -1.92 13.19 -1.18
CA ARG A 179 -3.02 14.18 -1.16
C ARG A 179 -4.10 13.94 -2.22
N SER A 180 -3.82 13.13 -3.22
CA SER A 180 -4.79 12.78 -4.29
C SER A 180 -5.83 11.76 -3.84
N TYR A 181 -5.62 11.10 -2.71
CA TYR A 181 -6.65 10.31 -2.02
C TYR A 181 -7.57 11.26 -1.24
N ARG A 182 -8.39 11.98 -1.99
CA ARG A 182 -9.23 13.07 -1.46
C ARG A 182 -10.26 12.56 -0.46
N THR A 183 -10.76 11.32 -0.66
CA THR A 183 -11.64 10.66 0.31
C THR A 183 -10.99 10.48 1.68
N GLN A 184 -9.65 10.41 1.73
CA GLN A 184 -8.88 10.24 2.96
C GLN A 184 -8.16 11.52 3.40
N SER A 185 -8.32 12.63 2.67
CA SER A 185 -7.66 13.91 2.98
C SER A 185 -8.65 15.08 3.17
N GLY A 186 -9.88 14.78 3.60
CA GLY A 186 -10.86 15.76 4.05
C GLY A 186 -11.95 16.14 3.03
N ARG A 187 -12.15 15.35 1.96
CA ARG A 187 -13.27 15.56 1.03
C ARG A 187 -14.62 15.19 1.63
N ILE A 188 -14.63 14.21 2.52
CA ILE A 188 -15.84 13.72 3.17
C ILE A 188 -15.94 14.38 4.54
N THR A 189 -16.97 15.16 4.77
CA THR A 189 -17.14 15.99 5.97
C THR A 189 -18.45 15.73 6.71
N ASP A 190 -19.25 14.80 6.20
CA ASP A 190 -20.59 14.49 6.70
C ASP A 190 -20.65 13.19 7.51
N ASP A 191 -19.49 12.66 7.90
CA ASP A 191 -19.38 11.53 8.81
C ASP A 191 -18.59 11.94 10.07
N PRO A 192 -19.25 12.03 11.23
CA PRO A 192 -18.57 12.40 12.49
C PRO A 192 -17.52 11.39 12.94
N ARG A 193 -17.61 10.12 12.47
CA ARG A 193 -16.65 9.05 12.75
C ARG A 193 -15.71 8.79 11.57
N GLY A 194 -15.82 9.62 10.54
CA GLY A 194 -15.04 9.48 9.32
C GLY A 194 -13.56 9.75 9.55
N PHE A 195 -12.73 9.00 8.85
CA PHE A 195 -11.28 9.15 8.91
C PHE A 195 -10.81 10.20 7.90
N ALA A 196 -9.97 11.12 8.36
CA ALA A 196 -9.22 12.01 7.48
C ALA A 196 -7.78 12.16 7.98
N MET A 197 -6.83 11.98 7.08
CA MET A 197 -5.41 12.22 7.38
C MET A 197 -5.17 13.66 7.78
N THR A 198 -4.59 13.87 8.94
CA THR A 198 -4.17 15.20 9.41
C THR A 198 -2.99 15.75 8.59
N ARG A 199 -2.76 17.05 8.66
CA ARG A 199 -1.58 17.66 8.04
C ARG A 199 -0.27 17.07 8.55
N ALA A 200 -0.19 16.74 9.85
CA ALA A 200 0.97 16.12 10.48
C ALA A 200 1.21 14.70 9.94
N GLN A 201 0.15 13.88 9.79
CA GLN A 201 0.24 12.54 9.20
C GLN A 201 0.70 12.61 7.75
N ILE A 202 0.11 13.49 6.93
CA ILE A 202 0.54 13.69 5.53
C ILE A 202 2.02 14.11 5.46
N ALA A 203 2.47 15.00 6.35
CA ALA A 203 3.88 15.39 6.41
C ALA A 203 4.79 14.22 6.79
N ALA A 204 4.37 13.38 7.73
CA ALA A 204 5.10 12.19 8.16
C ALA A 204 5.19 11.13 7.05
N PHE A 205 4.11 10.87 6.31
CA PHE A 205 4.07 9.94 5.18
C PHE A 205 4.89 10.42 3.97
N THR A 206 5.16 11.72 3.89
CA THR A 206 5.89 12.34 2.77
C THR A 206 7.28 12.84 3.16
N ARG A 207 7.91 12.20 4.14
CA ARG A 207 9.32 12.42 4.51
C ARG A 207 10.25 12.09 3.33
N PRO A 208 11.51 12.57 3.34
CA PRO A 208 12.43 12.39 2.22
C PRO A 208 12.96 10.96 2.06
N ARG A 209 12.35 9.99 2.72
CA ARG A 209 12.75 8.59 2.65
C ARG A 209 11.55 7.65 2.86
N GLU A 210 11.56 6.55 2.14
CA GLU A 210 10.72 5.38 2.40
C GLU A 210 11.55 4.33 3.12
N LEU A 211 10.98 3.66 4.12
CA LEU A 211 11.67 2.66 4.94
C LEU A 211 11.19 1.26 4.56
N PHE A 212 12.14 0.35 4.42
CA PHE A 212 11.86 -1.05 4.11
C PHE A 212 12.69 -1.98 4.98
N LEU A 213 12.03 -2.88 5.69
CA LEU A 213 12.66 -3.93 6.49
C LEU A 213 12.60 -5.26 5.72
N GLU A 214 13.73 -5.95 5.62
CA GLU A 214 13.73 -7.29 5.03
C GLU A 214 13.07 -8.30 5.98
N VAL A 215 12.09 -9.04 5.46
CA VAL A 215 11.31 -10.02 6.22
C VAL A 215 11.70 -11.41 5.75
N ARG A 216 12.15 -12.22 6.69
CA ARG A 216 12.41 -13.66 6.47
C ARG A 216 11.15 -14.46 6.79
N PRO A 217 10.89 -15.55 6.05
CA PRO A 217 9.77 -16.45 6.33
C PRO A 217 9.96 -17.24 7.62
#